data_7de90ed9c3c6d8d0ec18ed9939c71981
#
_entry.id   7de90ed9c3c6d8d0ec18ed9939c71981
#
_cell.length_a   1.000
_cell.length_b   1.000
_cell.length_c   1.000
_cell.angle_alpha   90.00
_cell.angle_beta   90.00
_cell.angle_gamma   90.00
#
_symmetry.space_group_name_H-M   'P 1'
#
loop_
_entity.id
_entity.type
_entity.pdbx_description
1 polymer ?
#
loop_
_entity_poly.entity_id
_entity_poly.type
_entity_poly.pdbx_seq_one_letter_code
_entity_poly.pdbx_strand_id
1 'polypeptide(L)'
;RRLRHSGKVPGILYGGENDSMSIELDGKELFMQFKHEAFHASILTLNLDGKKEPVLLRDFQMHPVRNTIQHIDLQRIDENKKLHVKVPFHFLNEESAPGVKLEGGVVSHIMIDVDIACLPKDLPTYIEVDLINLEIGDSIHLSEIKTPEGVELTGLSEENDPIITSISKPKVFVEEVIETPEGEEGEEGEEGAEGEEGAEGKEGAEGKEGAEGKEGAEGK
;
A
#
# COMPACT_ATOMS: atom_id res chain seq x y z
N ARG A 1 -16.44 -0.08 -14.88
CA ARG A 1 -16.49 1.35 -14.58
C ARG A 1 -17.86 1.78 -14.03
N ARG A 2 -19.00 1.36 -14.64
CA ARG A 2 -20.35 1.69 -14.17
C ARG A 2 -20.64 1.15 -12.77
N LEU A 3 -20.29 -0.09 -12.45
CA LEU A 3 -20.46 -0.68 -11.12
C LEU A 3 -19.75 0.12 -10.04
N ARG A 4 -18.51 0.55 -10.27
CA ARG A 4 -17.75 1.36 -9.30
C ARG A 4 -18.37 2.73 -9.05
N HIS A 5 -19.02 3.32 -10.06
CA HIS A 5 -19.79 4.57 -9.89
C HIS A 5 -21.08 4.39 -9.07
N SER A 6 -21.69 3.19 -9.11
CA SER A 6 -22.85 2.86 -8.27
C SER A 6 -22.47 2.38 -6.86
N GLY A 7 -21.17 2.46 -6.49
CA GLY A 7 -20.70 2.04 -5.17
C GLY A 7 -20.47 0.55 -5.00
N LYS A 8 -20.50 -0.23 -6.11
CA LYS A 8 -20.24 -1.66 -6.11
C LYS A 8 -18.80 -1.96 -6.54
N VAL A 9 -18.22 -2.99 -5.98
CA VAL A 9 -16.88 -3.50 -6.31
C VAL A 9 -17.04 -4.79 -7.10
N PRO A 10 -16.47 -4.86 -8.32
CA PRO A 10 -16.37 -6.10 -9.05
C PRO A 10 -15.31 -7.01 -8.44
N GLY A 11 -15.56 -8.30 -8.43
CA GLY A 11 -14.61 -9.31 -8.00
C GLY A 11 -14.73 -10.59 -8.80
N ILE A 12 -13.78 -11.49 -8.59
CA ILE A 12 -13.75 -12.82 -9.16
C ILE A 12 -13.70 -13.83 -8.04
N LEU A 13 -14.53 -14.87 -8.17
CA LEU A 13 -14.52 -16.03 -7.31
C LEU A 13 -14.06 -17.24 -8.14
N TYR A 14 -12.95 -17.86 -7.74
CA TYR A 14 -12.36 -19.00 -8.45
C TYR A 14 -11.88 -20.09 -7.48
N GLY A 15 -11.45 -21.22 -8.03
CA GLY A 15 -10.97 -22.36 -7.27
C GLY A 15 -12.08 -23.36 -6.91
N GLY A 16 -11.68 -24.49 -6.30
CA GLY A 16 -12.56 -25.62 -6.07
C GLY A 16 -12.88 -26.39 -7.36
N GLU A 17 -14.00 -27.11 -7.36
CA GLU A 17 -14.49 -27.90 -8.52
C GLU A 17 -15.35 -27.08 -9.48
N ASN A 18 -15.77 -25.87 -9.07
CA ASN A 18 -16.65 -25.00 -9.84
C ASN A 18 -15.87 -24.04 -10.73
N ASP A 19 -16.46 -23.66 -11.86
CA ASP A 19 -15.90 -22.62 -12.73
C ASP A 19 -15.75 -21.27 -12.04
N SER A 20 -14.85 -20.44 -12.57
CA SER A 20 -14.67 -19.07 -12.12
C SER A 20 -15.93 -18.24 -12.39
N MET A 21 -16.33 -17.43 -11.42
CA MET A 21 -17.53 -16.61 -11.48
C MET A 21 -17.18 -15.14 -11.19
N SER A 22 -17.73 -14.23 -11.99
CA SER A 22 -17.68 -12.80 -11.69
C SER A 22 -18.75 -12.44 -10.66
N ILE A 23 -18.36 -11.74 -9.62
CA ILE A 23 -19.23 -11.30 -8.53
C ILE A 23 -19.24 -9.80 -8.39
N GLU A 24 -20.28 -9.26 -7.77
CA GLU A 24 -20.35 -7.86 -7.36
C GLU A 24 -20.65 -7.74 -5.87
N LEU A 25 -19.90 -6.91 -5.17
CA LEU A 25 -20.00 -6.70 -3.74
C LEU A 25 -20.35 -5.24 -3.44
N ASP A 26 -21.01 -5.00 -2.30
CA ASP A 26 -21.21 -3.63 -1.82
C ASP A 26 -19.88 -3.04 -1.34
N GLY A 27 -19.48 -1.91 -1.94
CA GLY A 27 -18.19 -1.28 -1.66
C GLY A 27 -18.07 -0.71 -0.25
N LYS A 28 -19.18 -0.31 0.38
CA LYS A 28 -19.17 0.23 1.74
C LYS A 28 -19.00 -0.88 2.77
N GLU A 29 -19.78 -1.95 2.64
CA GLU A 29 -19.70 -3.10 3.52
C GLU A 29 -18.32 -3.76 3.42
N LEU A 30 -17.85 -3.96 2.19
CA LEU A 30 -16.52 -4.52 1.93
C LEU A 30 -15.42 -3.65 2.56
N PHE A 31 -15.46 -2.34 2.41
CA PHE A 31 -14.46 -1.44 2.98
C PHE A 31 -14.47 -1.45 4.52
N MET A 32 -15.63 -1.61 5.14
CA MET A 32 -15.72 -1.72 6.60
C MET A 32 -15.09 -3.02 7.10
N GLN A 33 -15.34 -4.13 6.42
CA GLN A 33 -14.73 -5.43 6.76
C GLN A 33 -13.22 -5.43 6.49
N PHE A 34 -12.79 -4.76 5.44
CA PHE A 34 -11.39 -4.65 5.03
C PHE A 34 -10.48 -3.95 6.05
N LYS A 35 -11.05 -3.13 6.94
CA LYS A 35 -10.31 -2.49 8.04
C LYS A 35 -9.89 -3.47 9.14
N HIS A 36 -10.52 -4.63 9.20
CA HIS A 36 -10.15 -5.66 10.16
C HIS A 36 -8.99 -6.49 9.60
N GLU A 37 -7.90 -6.58 10.32
CA GLU A 37 -6.73 -7.37 9.92
C GLU A 37 -7.09 -8.84 9.69
N ALA A 38 -7.96 -9.40 10.53
CA ALA A 38 -8.48 -10.74 10.37
C ALA A 38 -9.12 -11.00 8.99
N PHE A 39 -9.59 -9.97 8.29
CA PHE A 39 -10.17 -10.13 6.96
C PHE A 39 -9.16 -10.61 5.92
N HIS A 40 -7.89 -10.25 6.08
CA HIS A 40 -6.83 -10.56 5.15
C HIS A 40 -6.29 -11.99 5.29
N ALA A 41 -6.31 -12.53 6.51
CA ALA A 41 -5.70 -13.80 6.85
C ALA A 41 -6.69 -14.80 7.47
N SER A 42 -7.98 -14.68 7.18
CA SER A 42 -8.98 -15.62 7.69
C SER A 42 -9.89 -16.17 6.61
N ILE A 43 -10.57 -17.27 6.96
CA ILE A 43 -11.59 -17.88 6.11
C ILE A 43 -12.85 -17.04 6.19
N LEU A 44 -13.25 -16.45 5.09
CA LEU A 44 -14.43 -15.63 4.95
C LEU A 44 -15.63 -16.47 4.50
N THR A 45 -16.82 -16.08 4.92
CA THR A 45 -18.05 -16.68 4.42
C THR A 45 -18.70 -15.75 3.41
N LEU A 46 -18.63 -16.10 2.13
CA LEU A 46 -19.30 -15.38 1.06
C LEU A 46 -20.75 -15.86 0.95
N ASN A 47 -21.71 -14.94 1.00
CA ASN A 47 -23.11 -15.21 0.76
C ASN A 47 -23.47 -14.84 -0.67
N LEU A 48 -23.64 -15.85 -1.52
CA LEU A 48 -23.93 -15.72 -2.93
C LEU A 48 -25.33 -16.26 -3.21
N ASP A 49 -26.28 -15.37 -3.48
CA ASP A 49 -27.69 -15.72 -3.76
C ASP A 49 -28.31 -16.66 -2.70
N GLY A 50 -27.95 -16.48 -1.41
CA GLY A 50 -28.43 -17.30 -0.31
C GLY A 50 -27.61 -18.57 -0.04
N LYS A 51 -26.59 -18.88 -0.83
CA LYS A 51 -25.64 -19.95 -0.56
C LYS A 51 -24.41 -19.37 0.14
N LYS A 52 -23.98 -20.05 1.19
CA LYS A 52 -22.77 -19.69 1.94
C LYS A 52 -21.61 -20.55 1.45
N GLU A 53 -20.59 -19.91 0.91
CA GLU A 53 -19.37 -20.57 0.47
C GLU A 53 -18.16 -20.06 1.28
N PRO A 54 -17.30 -20.97 1.80
CA PRO A 54 -16.06 -20.57 2.45
C PRO A 54 -15.06 -20.12 1.39
N VAL A 55 -14.52 -18.92 1.54
CA VAL A 55 -13.58 -18.31 0.63
C VAL A 55 -12.43 -17.67 1.37
N LEU A 56 -11.32 -17.49 0.68
CA LEU A 56 -10.13 -16.78 1.13
C LEU A 56 -9.92 -15.56 0.25
N LEU A 57 -9.51 -14.45 0.86
CA LEU A 57 -9.02 -13.29 0.13
C LEU A 57 -7.65 -13.62 -0.46
N ARG A 58 -7.54 -13.60 -1.79
CA ARG A 58 -6.27 -13.87 -2.48
C ARG A 58 -5.53 -12.59 -2.85
N ASP A 59 -6.25 -11.65 -3.43
CA ASP A 59 -5.69 -10.37 -3.85
C ASP A 59 -6.76 -9.28 -3.83
N PHE A 60 -6.31 -8.03 -3.78
CA PHE A 60 -7.20 -6.88 -3.86
C PHE A 60 -6.49 -5.70 -4.52
N GLN A 61 -7.27 -4.86 -5.16
CA GLN A 61 -6.77 -3.63 -5.75
C GLN A 61 -7.43 -2.43 -5.10
N MET A 62 -6.60 -1.52 -4.59
CA MET A 62 -7.05 -0.24 -4.05
C MET A 62 -6.75 0.92 -5.00
N HIS A 63 -7.54 1.96 -4.90
CA HIS A 63 -7.28 3.19 -5.64
C HIS A 63 -6.13 3.97 -4.96
N PRO A 64 -5.07 4.39 -5.69
CA PRO A 64 -3.86 4.97 -5.10
C PRO A 64 -4.08 6.29 -4.33
N VAL A 65 -5.15 7.04 -4.67
CA VAL A 65 -5.45 8.34 -4.04
C VAL A 65 -6.71 8.29 -3.17
N ARG A 66 -7.69 7.48 -3.59
CA ARG A 66 -8.95 7.33 -2.85
C ARG A 66 -8.91 6.01 -2.12
N ASN A 67 -9.21 5.97 -0.84
CA ASN A 67 -9.29 4.73 -0.06
C ASN A 67 -10.53 3.92 -0.46
N THR A 68 -10.57 3.46 -1.72
CA THR A 68 -11.66 2.66 -2.28
C THR A 68 -11.12 1.41 -2.94
N ILE A 69 -11.76 0.28 -2.68
CA ILE A 69 -11.40 -0.99 -3.28
C ILE A 69 -11.89 -0.99 -4.74
N GLN A 70 -11.02 -1.36 -5.67
CA GLN A 70 -11.34 -1.40 -7.10
C GLN A 70 -11.67 -2.80 -7.59
N HIS A 71 -11.00 -3.81 -7.06
CA HIS A 71 -11.20 -5.21 -7.41
C HIS A 71 -10.87 -6.09 -6.23
N ILE A 72 -11.47 -7.27 -6.17
CA ILE A 72 -11.20 -8.29 -5.16
C ILE A 72 -11.18 -9.66 -5.81
N ASP A 73 -10.20 -10.45 -5.42
CA ASP A 73 -10.00 -11.82 -5.86
C ASP A 73 -10.24 -12.76 -4.69
N LEU A 74 -11.26 -13.60 -4.81
CA LEU A 74 -11.64 -14.57 -3.80
C LEU A 74 -11.38 -15.98 -4.32
N GLN A 75 -10.77 -16.81 -3.50
CA GLN A 75 -10.49 -18.19 -3.78
C GLN A 75 -11.36 -19.11 -2.92
N ARG A 76 -12.07 -20.06 -3.53
CA ARG A 76 -12.78 -21.12 -2.79
C ARG A 76 -11.77 -22.02 -2.09
N ILE A 77 -12.13 -22.45 -0.90
CA ILE A 77 -11.28 -23.27 -0.05
C ILE A 77 -11.68 -24.73 -0.18
N ASP A 78 -10.68 -25.58 -0.42
CA ASP A 78 -10.78 -27.03 -0.30
C ASP A 78 -10.13 -27.46 1.01
N GLU A 79 -10.84 -28.17 1.88
CA GLU A 79 -10.36 -28.54 3.23
C GLU A 79 -9.07 -29.39 3.22
N ASN A 80 -8.80 -30.08 2.12
CA ASN A 80 -7.69 -31.03 2.01
C ASN A 80 -6.47 -30.47 1.24
N LYS A 81 -6.52 -29.23 0.77
CA LYS A 81 -5.42 -28.60 0.04
C LYS A 81 -4.72 -27.58 0.90
N LYS A 82 -3.36 -27.55 0.81
CA LYS A 82 -2.58 -26.48 1.41
C LYS A 82 -2.91 -25.16 0.71
N LEU A 83 -3.11 -24.13 1.52
CA LEU A 83 -3.34 -22.76 1.08
C LEU A 83 -2.06 -21.96 1.22
N HIS A 84 -1.76 -21.11 0.24
CA HIS A 84 -0.70 -20.12 0.33
C HIS A 84 -1.35 -18.77 0.63
N VAL A 85 -1.04 -18.21 1.78
CA VAL A 85 -1.69 -16.98 2.28
C VAL A 85 -0.62 -16.05 2.82
N LYS A 86 -0.86 -14.75 2.67
CA LYS A 86 -0.08 -13.70 3.34
C LYS A 86 -0.69 -13.42 4.70
N VAL A 87 0.14 -13.55 5.74
CA VAL A 87 -0.26 -13.31 7.12
C VAL A 87 0.53 -12.13 7.66
N PRO A 88 -0.16 -11.13 8.27
CA PRO A 88 0.51 -9.98 8.83
C PRO A 88 1.26 -10.32 10.12
N PHE A 89 2.33 -9.56 10.38
CA PHE A 89 3.05 -9.58 11.63
C PHE A 89 2.43 -8.60 12.64
N HIS A 90 2.29 -9.06 13.89
CA HIS A 90 1.99 -8.21 15.03
C HIS A 90 3.26 -8.00 15.85
N PHE A 91 3.77 -6.78 15.85
CA PHE A 91 4.95 -6.42 16.62
C PHE A 91 4.53 -6.06 18.04
N LEU A 92 5.07 -6.80 19.01
CA LEU A 92 4.80 -6.59 20.43
C LEU A 92 5.98 -5.85 21.08
N ASN A 93 5.66 -5.03 22.10
CA ASN A 93 6.66 -4.36 22.96
C ASN A 93 7.61 -3.38 22.24
N GLU A 94 7.20 -2.81 21.11
CA GLU A 94 8.03 -1.88 20.32
C GLU A 94 8.55 -0.70 21.14
N GLU A 95 7.66 -0.02 21.90
CA GLU A 95 8.03 1.12 22.76
C GLU A 95 8.87 0.72 23.98
N SER A 96 8.84 -0.56 24.36
CA SER A 96 9.52 -1.09 25.56
C SER A 96 10.89 -1.65 25.24
N ALA A 97 11.24 -1.83 23.96
CA ALA A 97 12.52 -2.33 23.51
C ALA A 97 13.69 -1.43 24.04
N PRO A 98 14.77 -2.00 24.55
CA PRO A 98 15.92 -1.24 25.07
C PRO A 98 16.50 -0.30 24.04
N GLY A 99 16.59 -0.72 22.78
CA GLY A 99 17.10 0.08 21.68
C GLY A 99 16.25 1.33 21.40
N VAL A 100 14.93 1.28 21.63
CA VAL A 100 14.02 2.42 21.47
C VAL A 100 14.02 3.28 22.71
N LYS A 101 13.79 2.69 23.89
CA LYS A 101 13.55 3.39 25.15
C LYS A 101 14.81 4.02 25.74
N LEU A 102 15.95 3.33 25.70
CA LEU A 102 17.21 3.79 26.32
C LEU A 102 18.09 4.57 25.35
N GLU A 103 18.11 4.17 24.10
CA GLU A 103 19.03 4.69 23.11
C GLU A 103 18.36 5.56 22.02
N GLY A 104 17.03 5.69 22.07
CA GLY A 104 16.29 6.54 21.13
C GLY A 104 16.32 6.03 19.68
N GLY A 105 16.47 4.72 19.49
CA GLY A 105 16.41 4.07 18.18
C GLY A 105 15.01 4.12 17.59
N VAL A 106 14.94 3.98 16.27
CA VAL A 106 13.69 3.86 15.51
C VAL A 106 13.58 2.44 14.96
N VAL A 107 12.42 1.81 15.21
CA VAL A 107 12.10 0.51 14.64
C VAL A 107 11.74 0.68 13.18
N SER A 108 12.39 -0.11 12.33
CA SER A 108 12.11 -0.15 10.89
C SER A 108 11.49 -1.51 10.56
N HIS A 109 10.23 -1.51 10.16
CA HIS A 109 9.53 -2.68 9.67
C HIS A 109 9.84 -2.88 8.20
N ILE A 110 10.67 -3.87 7.88
CA ILE A 110 11.09 -4.20 6.51
C ILE A 110 10.05 -5.09 5.85
N MET A 111 9.52 -6.04 6.62
CA MET A 111 8.42 -6.91 6.19
C MET A 111 7.23 -6.73 7.12
N ILE A 112 6.05 -6.55 6.53
CA ILE A 112 4.78 -6.37 7.26
C ILE A 112 3.98 -7.66 7.23
N ASP A 113 4.15 -8.47 6.20
CA ASP A 113 3.47 -9.75 6.00
C ASP A 113 4.46 -10.84 5.58
N VAL A 114 4.06 -12.09 5.73
CA VAL A 114 4.82 -13.26 5.30
C VAL A 114 3.94 -14.24 4.55
N ASP A 115 4.49 -14.84 3.50
CA ASP A 115 3.83 -15.91 2.74
C ASP A 115 3.98 -17.23 3.49
N ILE A 116 2.85 -17.83 3.88
CA ILE A 116 2.79 -19.12 4.55
C ILE A 116 2.02 -20.14 3.72
N ALA A 117 2.35 -21.41 3.91
CA ALA A 117 1.59 -22.53 3.40
C ALA A 117 1.06 -23.36 4.58
N CYS A 118 -0.25 -23.45 4.71
CA CYS A 118 -0.90 -24.19 5.79
C CYS A 118 -2.20 -24.85 5.33
N LEU A 119 -2.74 -25.74 6.16
CA LEU A 119 -4.09 -26.23 5.96
C LEU A 119 -5.12 -25.17 6.43
N PRO A 120 -6.34 -25.15 5.89
CA PRO A 120 -7.37 -24.19 6.28
C PRO A 120 -7.68 -24.18 7.79
N LYS A 121 -7.47 -25.31 8.46
CA LYS A 121 -7.72 -25.45 9.91
C LYS A 121 -6.65 -24.81 10.78
N ASP A 122 -5.42 -24.70 10.25
CA ASP A 122 -4.25 -24.24 10.98
C ASP A 122 -3.84 -22.81 10.57
N LEU A 123 -4.73 -22.10 9.88
CA LEU A 123 -4.50 -20.74 9.40
C LEU A 123 -4.49 -19.73 10.56
N PRO A 124 -3.34 -19.12 10.89
CA PRO A 124 -3.25 -18.08 11.89
C PRO A 124 -3.76 -16.74 11.33
N THR A 125 -4.35 -15.92 12.17
CA THR A 125 -4.83 -14.58 11.79
C THR A 125 -3.68 -13.57 11.72
N TYR A 126 -2.67 -13.76 12.55
CA TYR A 126 -1.44 -12.95 12.63
C TYR A 126 -0.32 -13.79 13.25
N ILE A 127 0.91 -13.32 13.09
CA ILE A 127 2.10 -13.90 13.73
C ILE A 127 2.71 -12.86 14.65
N GLU A 128 2.90 -13.22 15.91
CA GLU A 128 3.47 -12.32 16.93
C GLU A 128 5.00 -12.32 16.85
N VAL A 129 5.55 -11.10 16.84
CA VAL A 129 7.01 -10.85 16.88
C VAL A 129 7.29 -9.98 18.10
N ASP A 130 8.02 -10.50 19.08
CA ASP A 130 8.35 -9.78 20.31
C ASP A 130 9.70 -9.06 20.17
N LEU A 131 9.68 -7.73 20.36
CA LEU A 131 10.81 -6.83 20.21
C LEU A 131 11.51 -6.48 21.53
N ILE A 132 11.10 -7.12 22.66
CA ILE A 132 11.50 -6.72 24.00
C ILE A 132 13.02 -6.78 24.26
N ASN A 133 13.75 -7.61 23.53
CA ASN A 133 15.17 -7.84 23.74
C ASN A 133 16.09 -7.16 22.71
N LEU A 134 15.53 -6.34 21.82
CA LEU A 134 16.28 -5.73 20.73
C LEU A 134 17.01 -4.45 21.18
N GLU A 135 18.30 -4.40 20.86
CA GLU A 135 19.17 -3.23 20.99
C GLU A 135 19.34 -2.50 19.65
N ILE A 136 20.01 -1.33 19.66
CA ILE A 136 20.31 -0.63 18.41
C ILE A 136 21.33 -1.42 17.58
N GLY A 137 20.98 -1.67 16.34
CA GLY A 137 21.77 -2.44 15.38
C GLY A 137 21.33 -3.90 15.26
N ASP A 138 20.43 -4.35 16.14
CA ASP A 138 19.87 -5.68 16.04
C ASP A 138 18.78 -5.76 15.00
N SER A 139 18.62 -6.95 14.44
CA SER A 139 17.57 -7.29 13.47
C SER A 139 16.99 -8.65 13.80
N ILE A 140 15.69 -8.80 13.57
CA ILE A 140 15.01 -10.11 13.65
C ILE A 140 14.88 -10.67 12.25
N HIS A 141 15.31 -11.92 12.10
CA HIS A 141 15.20 -12.69 10.87
C HIS A 141 13.95 -13.58 10.87
N LEU A 142 13.54 -14.00 9.69
CA LEU A 142 12.37 -14.86 9.54
C LEU A 142 12.54 -16.22 10.22
N SER A 143 13.78 -16.73 10.33
CA SER A 143 14.13 -17.98 11.02
C SER A 143 13.89 -17.95 12.53
N GLU A 144 13.95 -16.78 13.16
CA GLU A 144 13.82 -16.61 14.61
C GLU A 144 12.37 -16.60 15.12
N ILE A 145 11.42 -16.55 14.20
CA ILE A 145 10.00 -16.47 14.56
C ILE A 145 9.46 -17.83 14.99
N LYS A 146 8.68 -17.80 16.04
CA LYS A 146 7.89 -18.95 16.48
C LYS A 146 6.65 -19.09 15.60
N THR A 147 6.70 -20.04 14.69
CA THR A 147 5.53 -20.39 13.87
C THR A 147 4.60 -21.32 14.64
N PRO A 148 3.29 -21.17 14.53
CA PRO A 148 2.34 -22.15 15.08
C PRO A 148 2.46 -23.49 14.36
N GLU A 149 1.97 -24.55 15.01
CA GLU A 149 2.01 -25.90 14.46
C GLU A 149 1.22 -26.00 13.15
N GLY A 150 1.80 -26.66 12.15
CA GLY A 150 1.16 -26.88 10.85
C GLY A 150 1.35 -25.75 9.82
N VAL A 151 2.13 -24.73 10.14
CA VAL A 151 2.44 -23.61 9.24
C VAL A 151 3.84 -23.75 8.68
N GLU A 152 3.95 -23.72 7.35
CA GLU A 152 5.23 -23.73 6.64
C GLU A 152 5.50 -22.32 6.07
N LEU A 153 6.65 -21.74 6.38
CA LEU A 153 7.08 -20.45 5.82
C LEU A 153 7.59 -20.66 4.39
N THR A 154 6.92 -20.06 3.42
CA THR A 154 7.30 -20.24 2.00
C THR A 154 8.50 -19.37 1.60
N GLY A 155 8.73 -18.25 2.31
CA GLY A 155 9.81 -17.31 2.04
C GLY A 155 11.16 -17.67 2.66
N LEU A 156 11.20 -18.70 3.51
CA LEU A 156 12.42 -19.13 4.20
C LEU A 156 13.11 -20.20 3.35
N SER A 157 14.36 -19.96 2.98
CA SER A 157 15.26 -20.96 2.38
C SER A 157 16.62 -20.89 3.04
N GLU A 158 17.41 -21.96 2.97
CA GLU A 158 18.76 -22.02 3.58
C GLU A 158 19.71 -20.91 3.11
N GLU A 159 19.44 -20.34 1.92
CA GLU A 159 20.24 -19.27 1.32
C GLU A 159 19.61 -17.87 1.48
N ASN A 160 18.33 -17.80 1.86
CA ASN A 160 17.58 -16.54 1.95
C ASN A 160 16.79 -16.46 3.25
N ASP A 161 17.35 -15.72 4.21
CA ASP A 161 16.72 -15.43 5.49
C ASP A 161 16.46 -13.92 5.59
N PRO A 162 15.28 -13.44 5.14
CA PRO A 162 15.00 -12.03 5.10
C PRO A 162 14.82 -11.44 6.51
N ILE A 163 15.26 -10.20 6.66
CA ILE A 163 15.08 -9.42 7.88
C ILE A 163 13.64 -8.89 7.91
N ILE A 164 12.97 -9.07 9.03
CA ILE A 164 11.60 -8.61 9.26
C ILE A 164 11.60 -7.21 9.83
N THR A 165 12.39 -7.00 10.88
CA THR A 165 12.49 -5.72 11.56
C THR A 165 13.90 -5.47 12.03
N SER A 166 14.29 -4.19 12.11
CA SER A 166 15.57 -3.77 12.66
C SER A 166 15.43 -2.47 13.44
N ILE A 167 16.26 -2.27 14.46
CA ILE A 167 16.33 -1.02 15.20
C ILE A 167 17.57 -0.25 14.75
N SER A 168 17.38 0.95 14.23
CA SER A 168 18.45 1.80 13.77
C SER A 168 18.45 3.18 14.46
N LYS A 169 19.62 3.81 14.54
CA LYS A 169 19.69 5.21 15.00
C LYS A 169 18.99 6.12 13.98
N PRO A 170 18.13 7.05 14.44
CA PRO A 170 17.55 8.02 13.54
C PRO A 170 18.66 8.83 12.87
N LYS A 171 18.66 8.90 11.55
CA LYS A 171 19.53 9.84 10.82
C LYS A 171 18.95 11.25 11.03
N VAL A 172 19.51 11.99 11.97
CA VAL A 172 19.23 13.43 12.07
C VAL A 172 19.93 14.06 10.86
N PHE A 173 19.15 14.45 9.87
CA PHE A 173 19.64 15.39 8.86
C PHE A 173 19.83 16.72 9.59
N VAL A 174 21.06 17.00 9.99
CA VAL A 174 21.44 18.37 10.34
C VAL A 174 21.44 19.09 8.99
N GLU A 175 20.40 19.90 8.73
CA GLU A 175 20.53 20.94 7.74
C GLU A 175 21.72 21.78 8.20
N GLU A 176 22.85 21.63 7.55
CA GLU A 176 23.90 22.62 7.63
C GLU A 176 23.28 23.93 7.13
N VAL A 177 22.86 24.76 8.06
CA VAL A 177 22.61 26.16 7.79
C VAL A 177 23.96 26.68 7.31
N ILE A 178 24.07 26.84 6.01
CA ILE A 178 25.17 27.59 5.40
C ILE A 178 25.01 29.00 5.95
N GLU A 179 25.67 29.27 7.07
CA GLU A 179 25.94 30.64 7.49
C GLU A 179 26.80 31.26 6.40
N THR A 180 26.17 32.04 5.54
CA THR A 180 26.85 33.01 4.73
C THR A 180 27.52 33.99 5.70
N PRO A 181 28.86 34.15 5.71
CA PRO A 181 29.50 35.18 6.51
C PRO A 181 29.09 36.54 5.93
N GLU A 182 28.24 37.23 6.68
CA GLU A 182 28.13 38.69 6.60
C GLU A 182 29.44 39.29 7.06
N GLY A 183 29.99 40.17 6.25
CA GLY A 183 30.94 41.13 6.69
C GLY A 183 32.15 41.30 5.82
N GLU A 184 32.15 42.31 4.97
CA GLU A 184 33.05 43.45 5.09
C GLU A 184 32.70 44.50 4.04
N GLU A 185 32.35 45.67 4.55
CA GLU A 185 32.31 46.96 3.84
C GLU A 185 33.66 47.27 3.21
N GLY A 186 33.63 47.73 1.96
CA GLY A 186 34.79 48.24 1.26
C GLY A 186 34.34 49.07 0.09
N GLU A 187 34.48 50.35 0.31
CA GLU A 187 34.23 51.56 -0.44
C GLU A 187 34.79 51.58 -1.87
N GLU A 188 34.11 52.41 -2.70
CA GLU A 188 34.58 53.21 -3.83
C GLU A 188 34.89 52.56 -5.17
N GLY A 189 34.21 53.09 -6.21
CA GLY A 189 34.63 53.00 -7.58
C GLY A 189 33.54 53.32 -8.59
N GLU A 190 33.42 54.57 -8.85
CA GLU A 190 32.74 55.43 -9.80
C GLU A 190 32.84 54.93 -11.27
N GLU A 191 31.80 55.34 -12.06
CA GLU A 191 31.78 55.63 -13.49
C GLU A 191 31.49 54.52 -14.51
N GLY A 192 30.44 54.83 -15.30
CA GLY A 192 30.40 54.48 -16.72
C GLY A 192 29.06 54.03 -17.27
N ALA A 193 28.12 54.93 -17.47
CA ALA A 193 27.50 55.38 -18.73
C ALA A 193 26.84 54.32 -19.64
N GLU A 194 25.54 54.57 -19.85
CA GLU A 194 24.82 54.73 -21.12
C GLU A 194 24.55 53.51 -22.02
N GLY A 195 23.28 53.48 -22.44
CA GLY A 195 22.78 52.83 -23.64
C GLY A 195 21.46 52.12 -23.39
N GLU A 196 20.36 52.85 -23.39
CA GLU A 196 19.41 53.13 -24.47
C GLU A 196 18.65 51.89 -24.96
N GLU A 197 17.33 51.93 -24.64
CA GLU A 197 16.18 52.04 -25.54
C GLU A 197 15.78 50.82 -26.38
N GLY A 198 14.43 50.64 -26.33
CA GLY A 198 13.65 49.92 -27.32
C GLY A 198 12.53 49.09 -26.67
N ALA A 199 11.42 49.65 -26.25
CA ALA A 199 10.21 50.05 -27.00
C ALA A 199 9.44 48.81 -27.52
N GLU A 200 8.29 48.57 -26.87
CA GLU A 200 6.92 48.67 -27.44
C GLU A 200 6.49 47.74 -28.57
N GLY A 201 5.33 47.18 -28.38
CA GLY A 201 4.42 46.62 -29.37
C GLY A 201 3.51 45.59 -28.75
N LYS A 202 2.42 45.89 -28.11
CA LYS A 202 1.06 46.32 -28.53
C LYS A 202 0.38 45.42 -29.57
N GLU A 203 -0.72 44.81 -29.09
CA GLU A 203 -2.08 44.73 -29.66
C GLU A 203 -2.29 44.04 -31.02
N GLY A 204 -3.42 43.30 -30.98
CA GLY A 204 -4.27 42.85 -32.08
C GLY A 204 -5.05 41.62 -31.74
N ALA A 205 -6.19 41.55 -31.16
CA ALA A 205 -7.55 41.96 -31.50
C ALA A 205 -8.14 41.23 -32.73
N GLU A 206 -9.21 40.50 -32.43
CA GLU A 206 -10.45 40.31 -33.17
C GLU A 206 -10.51 39.69 -34.58
N GLY A 207 -11.52 38.84 -34.69
CA GLY A 207 -12.17 38.39 -35.90
C GLY A 207 -12.87 37.06 -35.68
N LYS A 208 -14.07 36.94 -35.22
CA LYS A 208 -15.42 37.15 -35.79
C LYS A 208 -15.76 36.23 -36.97
N GLU A 209 -16.81 35.42 -36.74
CA GLU A 209 -17.97 35.10 -37.55
C GLU A 209 -17.86 34.27 -38.84
N GLY A 210 -18.83 33.35 -38.90
CA GLY A 210 -19.42 32.74 -40.10
C GLY A 210 -19.89 31.34 -39.78
N ALA A 211 -21.08 31.08 -39.38
CA ALA A 211 -22.41 31.11 -39.98
C ALA A 211 -22.67 29.93 -40.94
N GLU A 212 -23.68 29.17 -40.54
CA GLU A 212 -24.76 28.56 -41.33
C GLU A 212 -24.53 27.54 -42.46
N GLY A 213 -25.38 26.55 -42.38
CA GLY A 213 -25.79 25.66 -43.44
C GLY A 213 -26.20 24.30 -42.94
N LYS A 214 -27.38 24.08 -42.51
CA LYS A 214 -28.66 23.69 -43.19
C LYS A 214 -28.65 22.26 -43.74
N GLU A 215 -29.56 21.47 -43.13
CA GLU A 215 -30.59 20.61 -43.73
C GLU A 215 -30.26 19.43 -44.64
N GLY A 216 -31.01 18.39 -44.34
CA GLY A 216 -31.40 17.29 -45.23
C GLY A 216 -31.44 15.99 -44.45
N ALA A 217 -32.48 15.55 -43.88
CA ALA A 217 -33.76 14.98 -44.37
C ALA A 217 -33.62 13.50 -44.79
N GLU A 218 -34.39 12.71 -44.07
CA GLU A 218 -35.17 11.53 -44.46
C GLU A 218 -34.54 10.31 -45.13
N GLY A 219 -34.92 9.18 -44.60
CA GLY A 219 -35.22 8.08 -45.44
C GLY A 219 -34.95 6.67 -44.93
N LYS A 220 -36.00 6.08 -44.37
CA LYS A 220 -36.33 4.66 -44.24
C LYS A 220 -35.76 3.89 -43.06
#